data_d68db2da85adf13f50da5ec5fde148b9
#
_entry.id   d68db2da85adf13f50da5ec5fde148b9
#
_cell.length_a   1.000
_cell.length_b   1.000
_cell.length_c   1.000
_cell.angle_alpha   90.00
_cell.angle_beta   90.00
_cell.angle_gamma   90.00
#
_symmetry.space_group_name_H-M   'P 1'
#
loop_
_entity.id
_entity.type
_entity.pdbx_description
1 polymer ?
#
loop_
_entity_poly.entity_id
_entity_poly.type
_entity_poly.pdbx_seq_one_letter_code
_entity_poly.pdbx_strand_id
1 'polypeptide(L)'
;MVHRSSLLIALSCFLLLPAFSVQAKQPTINAVLFYNPSCGQCTQVINTILPPLIVKYNQSLLIFTIDVTRGEGISLYQAAIAALGIPQDQQSVPLMIAGNKVFSGSDSIQNQFPAFIDQSLSQGGTVWPVFPGLADALTKAGLATAPPNPMDKFLADQPANSLAVIVLAGLILSLIGSILFTFRATPKSLEAIPEWVFPVLLVIGLGVASYLTYTEITRSEVFCGGISHCQAVQDSQYSKVMGVISIGEFGVIGYCCIGLAWIIHRFSQGSRKEIAAIAMFGFAIFGLSFSIYLTFLEPFVIGASCLWCLSSAILMGLILPLTTGPVRTAILESETASKRPSAQT
;
A
#
# COMPACT_ATOMS: atom_id res chain seq x y z
N MET A 1 -19.37 37.31 -15.25
CA MET A 1 -19.64 36.27 -16.30
C MET A 1 -18.42 35.42 -16.69
N VAL A 2 -17.26 35.68 -16.16
CA VAL A 2 -15.99 34.98 -16.56
C VAL A 2 -15.74 33.65 -15.82
N HIS A 3 -16.47 33.38 -14.72
CA HIS A 3 -16.17 32.19 -13.86
C HIS A 3 -16.85 30.88 -14.27
N ARG A 4 -17.81 30.88 -15.20
CA ARG A 4 -18.46 29.65 -15.70
C ARG A 4 -17.70 28.96 -16.83
N SER A 5 -16.91 29.70 -17.59
CA SER A 5 -16.15 29.14 -18.74
C SER A 5 -14.91 28.36 -18.30
N SER A 6 -14.26 28.76 -17.21
CA SER A 6 -13.06 28.08 -16.69
C SER A 6 -13.39 26.71 -16.08
N LEU A 7 -14.59 26.52 -15.53
CA LEU A 7 -15.02 25.23 -14.95
C LEU A 7 -15.37 24.20 -16.03
N LEU A 8 -15.89 24.67 -17.18
CA LEU A 8 -16.23 23.80 -18.31
C LEU A 8 -14.98 23.34 -19.08
N ILE A 9 -13.92 24.15 -19.12
CA ILE A 9 -12.65 23.79 -19.74
C ILE A 9 -11.89 22.76 -18.87
N ALA A 10 -11.95 22.88 -17.54
CA ALA A 10 -11.35 21.89 -16.63
C ALA A 10 -12.09 20.54 -16.67
N LEU A 11 -13.41 20.53 -16.88
CA LEU A 11 -14.20 19.29 -17.00
C LEU A 11 -14.02 18.60 -18.37
N SER A 12 -13.75 19.37 -19.42
CA SER A 12 -13.52 18.86 -20.79
C SER A 12 -12.13 18.19 -20.92
N CYS A 13 -11.14 18.64 -20.16
CA CYS A 13 -9.80 18.03 -20.17
C CYS A 13 -9.75 16.66 -19.47
N PHE A 14 -10.72 16.34 -18.62
CA PHE A 14 -10.80 15.05 -17.90
C PHE A 14 -11.45 13.94 -18.74
N LEU A 15 -12.10 14.26 -19.86
CA LEU A 15 -12.76 13.30 -20.75
C LEU A 15 -11.89 12.81 -21.92
N LEU A 16 -10.66 13.30 -22.05
CA LEU A 16 -9.67 12.81 -23.02
C LEU A 16 -8.67 11.85 -22.36
N LEU A 17 -9.18 10.85 -21.63
CA LEU A 17 -8.36 9.69 -21.30
C LEU A 17 -8.10 8.91 -22.60
N PRO A 18 -6.84 8.70 -23.01
CA PRO A 18 -6.54 7.81 -24.12
C PRO A 18 -7.09 6.43 -23.74
N ALA A 19 -7.89 5.84 -24.63
CA ALA A 19 -8.26 4.44 -24.53
C ALA A 19 -6.98 3.62 -24.55
N PHE A 20 -6.47 3.24 -23.36
CA PHE A 20 -5.41 2.26 -23.26
C PHE A 20 -5.95 0.97 -23.83
N SER A 21 -5.49 0.61 -25.02
CA SER A 21 -5.69 -0.71 -25.61
C SER A 21 -5.03 -1.72 -24.64
N VAL A 22 -5.82 -2.34 -23.79
CA VAL A 22 -5.37 -3.47 -22.99
C VAL A 22 -5.10 -4.61 -23.96
N GLN A 23 -3.83 -4.74 -24.34
CA GLN A 23 -3.37 -5.86 -25.13
C GLN A 23 -3.54 -7.10 -24.26
N ALA A 24 -4.45 -7.98 -24.62
CA ALA A 24 -4.70 -9.21 -23.89
C ALA A 24 -3.39 -10.02 -23.84
N LYS A 25 -2.78 -10.06 -22.66
CA LYS A 25 -1.57 -10.84 -22.42
C LYS A 25 -1.92 -12.30 -22.58
N GLN A 26 -1.14 -13.05 -23.34
CA GLN A 26 -1.28 -14.50 -23.46
C GLN A 26 -1.21 -15.13 -22.07
N PRO A 27 -2.12 -16.05 -21.70
CA PRO A 27 -2.08 -16.71 -20.41
C PRO A 27 -0.78 -17.51 -20.25
N THR A 28 -0.11 -17.33 -19.14
CA THR A 28 1.16 -17.99 -18.83
C THR A 28 1.09 -18.66 -17.48
N ILE A 29 1.73 -19.82 -17.36
CA ILE A 29 1.96 -20.52 -16.10
C ILE A 29 3.34 -20.17 -15.60
N ASN A 30 3.42 -19.57 -14.41
CA ASN A 30 4.65 -19.21 -13.73
C ASN A 30 4.88 -20.16 -12.56
N ALA A 31 5.96 -20.96 -12.61
CA ALA A 31 6.28 -21.94 -11.60
C ALA A 31 7.71 -21.80 -11.09
N VAL A 32 7.92 -22.08 -9.80
CA VAL A 32 9.24 -22.18 -9.18
C VAL A 32 9.51 -23.65 -8.86
N LEU A 33 10.68 -24.16 -9.26
CA LEU A 33 11.14 -25.50 -8.92
C LEU A 33 12.36 -25.42 -8.01
N PHE A 34 12.23 -25.87 -6.79
CA PHE A 34 13.34 -26.09 -5.88
C PHE A 34 13.91 -27.49 -6.10
N TYR A 35 15.23 -27.58 -6.31
CA TYR A 35 15.88 -28.84 -6.62
C TYR A 35 17.27 -28.94 -5.95
N ASN A 36 17.74 -30.17 -5.79
CA ASN A 36 19.11 -30.47 -5.40
C ASN A 36 19.76 -31.24 -6.57
N PRO A 37 20.93 -30.80 -7.09
CA PRO A 37 21.63 -31.48 -8.19
C PRO A 37 21.98 -32.95 -7.93
N SER A 38 22.17 -33.34 -6.66
CA SER A 38 22.50 -34.72 -6.25
C SER A 38 21.27 -35.60 -6.00
N CYS A 39 20.06 -35.09 -6.18
CA CYS A 39 18.81 -35.81 -5.95
C CYS A 39 18.36 -36.53 -7.24
N GLY A 40 18.22 -37.84 -7.22
CA GLY A 40 17.78 -38.61 -8.39
C GLY A 40 16.39 -38.25 -8.91
N GLN A 41 15.43 -37.96 -8.02
CA GLN A 41 14.09 -37.51 -8.40
C GLN A 41 14.12 -36.13 -9.05
N CYS A 42 14.98 -35.21 -8.57
CA CYS A 42 15.15 -33.90 -9.16
C CYS A 42 15.70 -33.98 -10.58
N THR A 43 16.70 -34.86 -10.79
CA THR A 43 17.26 -35.14 -12.11
C THR A 43 16.21 -35.70 -13.06
N GLN A 44 15.36 -36.62 -12.60
CA GLN A 44 14.24 -37.16 -13.38
C GLN A 44 13.24 -36.04 -13.78
N VAL A 45 12.87 -35.17 -12.85
CA VAL A 45 11.96 -34.03 -13.13
C VAL A 45 12.57 -33.14 -14.21
N ILE A 46 13.81 -32.69 -14.04
CA ILE A 46 14.44 -31.72 -14.93
C ILE A 46 14.71 -32.30 -16.31
N ASN A 47 15.17 -33.56 -16.40
CA ASN A 47 15.65 -34.15 -17.66
C ASN A 47 14.60 -34.99 -18.40
N THR A 48 13.53 -35.42 -17.70
CA THR A 48 12.55 -36.35 -18.31
C THR A 48 11.14 -35.80 -18.29
N ILE A 49 10.69 -35.23 -17.17
CA ILE A 49 9.29 -34.79 -16.99
C ILE A 49 9.04 -33.40 -17.57
N LEU A 50 9.92 -32.45 -17.31
CA LEU A 50 9.71 -31.05 -17.76
C LEU A 50 9.92 -30.81 -19.25
N PRO A 51 10.91 -31.42 -19.95
CA PRO A 51 11.17 -31.11 -21.34
C PRO A 51 9.95 -31.28 -22.27
N PRO A 52 9.15 -32.38 -22.22
CA PRO A 52 7.97 -32.52 -23.05
C PRO A 52 6.89 -31.46 -22.71
N LEU A 53 6.79 -31.03 -21.46
CA LEU A 53 5.86 -29.97 -21.06
C LEU A 53 6.31 -28.61 -21.59
N ILE A 54 7.60 -28.30 -21.50
CA ILE A 54 8.17 -27.04 -22.04
C ILE A 54 7.95 -26.98 -23.55
N VAL A 55 8.15 -28.08 -24.27
CA VAL A 55 7.89 -28.15 -25.73
C VAL A 55 6.38 -27.98 -26.03
N LYS A 56 5.50 -28.63 -25.27
CA LYS A 56 4.04 -28.57 -25.47
C LYS A 56 3.48 -27.18 -25.24
N TYR A 57 3.88 -26.51 -24.16
CA TYR A 57 3.30 -25.22 -23.74
C TYR A 57 4.13 -24.01 -24.15
N ASN A 58 5.38 -24.21 -24.59
CA ASN A 58 6.29 -23.17 -25.10
C ASN A 58 6.29 -21.90 -24.24
N GLN A 59 5.96 -20.75 -24.81
CA GLN A 59 5.95 -19.45 -24.13
C GLN A 59 4.88 -19.33 -23.02
N SER A 60 3.91 -20.25 -22.98
CA SER A 60 2.88 -20.29 -21.95
C SER A 60 3.31 -20.96 -20.65
N LEU A 61 4.52 -21.52 -20.56
CA LEU A 61 5.06 -22.15 -19.36
C LEU A 61 6.44 -21.59 -19.04
N LEU A 62 6.56 -20.89 -17.91
CA LEU A 62 7.81 -20.36 -17.40
C LEU A 62 8.15 -21.05 -16.07
N ILE A 63 9.30 -21.69 -16.00
CA ILE A 63 9.77 -22.39 -14.80
C ILE A 63 11.10 -21.78 -14.34
N PHE A 64 11.11 -21.22 -13.14
CA PHE A 64 12.31 -20.73 -12.49
C PHE A 64 12.87 -21.81 -11.56
N THR A 65 14.09 -22.26 -11.82
CA THR A 65 14.73 -23.34 -11.05
C THR A 65 15.68 -22.76 -10.00
N ILE A 66 15.56 -23.22 -8.75
CA ILE A 66 16.38 -22.78 -7.61
C ILE A 66 17.11 -23.97 -7.00
N ASP A 67 18.43 -23.90 -7.00
CA ASP A 67 19.31 -24.90 -6.40
C ASP A 67 19.39 -24.68 -4.88
N VAL A 68 18.80 -25.59 -4.11
CA VAL A 68 18.77 -25.54 -2.64
C VAL A 68 20.09 -25.91 -1.96
N THR A 69 21.13 -26.26 -2.70
CA THR A 69 22.47 -26.49 -2.12
C THR A 69 23.27 -25.20 -1.95
N ARG A 70 22.82 -24.09 -2.56
CA ARG A 70 23.43 -22.77 -2.46
C ARG A 70 22.76 -21.95 -1.37
N GLY A 71 23.52 -21.12 -0.65
CA GLY A 71 23.01 -20.36 0.50
C GLY A 71 21.80 -19.48 0.18
N GLU A 72 21.78 -18.80 -0.98
CA GLU A 72 20.65 -18.00 -1.43
C GLU A 72 19.42 -18.89 -1.75
N GLY A 73 19.63 -20.06 -2.36
CA GLY A 73 18.57 -21.00 -2.68
C GLY A 73 17.94 -21.66 -1.44
N ILE A 74 18.76 -21.97 -0.40
CA ILE A 74 18.24 -22.48 0.89
C ILE A 74 17.34 -21.42 1.53
N SER A 75 17.77 -20.16 1.55
CA SER A 75 17.01 -19.06 2.14
C SER A 75 15.67 -18.86 1.43
N LEU A 76 15.65 -18.91 0.09
CA LEU A 76 14.42 -18.81 -0.71
C LEU A 76 13.50 -20.02 -0.47
N TYR A 77 14.06 -21.24 -0.34
CA TYR A 77 13.29 -22.44 -0.04
C TYR A 77 12.61 -22.35 1.34
N GLN A 78 13.34 -21.92 2.37
CA GLN A 78 12.78 -21.72 3.71
C GLN A 78 11.72 -20.61 3.73
N ALA A 79 11.97 -19.51 3.01
CA ALA A 79 11.00 -18.43 2.88
C ALA A 79 9.71 -18.90 2.20
N ALA A 80 9.80 -19.74 1.16
CA ALA A 80 8.63 -20.32 0.48
C ALA A 80 7.84 -21.24 1.41
N ILE A 81 8.52 -22.12 2.16
CA ILE A 81 7.89 -23.02 3.14
C ILE A 81 7.12 -22.21 4.19
N ALA A 82 7.75 -21.18 4.77
CA ALA A 82 7.15 -20.36 5.81
C ALA A 82 5.96 -19.54 5.28
N ALA A 83 6.13 -18.89 4.12
CA ALA A 83 5.11 -18.01 3.56
C ALA A 83 3.86 -18.76 3.06
N LEU A 84 4.04 -19.97 2.53
CA LEU A 84 2.94 -20.78 1.99
C LEU A 84 2.43 -21.84 2.97
N GLY A 85 2.98 -21.91 4.18
CA GLY A 85 2.56 -22.86 5.21
C GLY A 85 2.70 -24.32 4.76
N ILE A 86 3.78 -24.66 4.00
CA ILE A 86 3.93 -26.00 3.42
C ILE A 86 4.12 -27.03 4.54
N PRO A 87 3.27 -28.09 4.62
CA PRO A 87 3.37 -29.12 5.64
C PRO A 87 4.70 -29.86 5.62
N GLN A 88 5.17 -30.34 6.76
CA GLN A 88 6.50 -30.94 6.92
C GLN A 88 6.71 -32.20 6.05
N ASP A 89 5.66 -32.96 5.81
CA ASP A 89 5.65 -34.13 4.92
C ASP A 89 5.80 -33.80 3.43
N GLN A 90 5.57 -32.55 3.05
CA GLN A 90 5.72 -32.02 1.70
C GLN A 90 6.99 -31.17 1.51
N GLN A 91 7.80 -31.01 2.54
CA GLN A 91 9.03 -30.21 2.51
C GLN A 91 10.22 -31.03 1.96
N SER A 92 10.05 -31.67 0.82
CA SER A 92 11.12 -32.43 0.15
C SER A 92 11.34 -31.93 -1.29
N VAL A 93 12.56 -32.00 -1.77
CA VAL A 93 12.87 -31.69 -3.17
C VAL A 93 12.82 -32.96 -4.03
N PRO A 94 12.32 -32.87 -5.28
CA PRO A 94 11.89 -31.69 -6.01
C PRO A 94 10.58 -31.13 -5.46
N LEU A 95 10.55 -29.80 -5.23
CA LEU A 95 9.36 -29.08 -4.80
C LEU A 95 9.01 -28.03 -5.86
N MET A 96 7.86 -28.18 -6.49
CA MET A 96 7.37 -27.20 -7.47
C MET A 96 6.19 -26.43 -6.90
N ILE A 97 6.21 -25.12 -7.12
CA ILE A 97 5.13 -24.20 -6.70
C ILE A 97 4.68 -23.43 -7.93
N ALA A 98 3.39 -23.50 -8.25
CA ALA A 98 2.78 -22.75 -9.35
C ALA A 98 1.50 -22.06 -8.88
N GLY A 99 1.48 -20.74 -8.92
CA GLY A 99 0.46 -19.95 -8.22
C GLY A 99 0.43 -20.30 -6.73
N ASN A 100 -0.72 -20.77 -6.23
CA ASN A 100 -0.89 -21.19 -4.83
C ASN A 100 -0.81 -22.72 -4.64
N LYS A 101 -0.49 -23.48 -5.69
CA LYS A 101 -0.45 -24.95 -5.62
C LYS A 101 0.98 -25.46 -5.49
N VAL A 102 1.15 -26.41 -4.57
CA VAL A 102 2.43 -27.07 -4.26
C VAL A 102 2.39 -28.50 -4.79
N PHE A 103 3.46 -28.91 -5.45
CA PHE A 103 3.71 -30.28 -5.96
C PHE A 103 5.02 -30.78 -5.35
N SER A 104 4.93 -31.73 -4.44
CA SER A 104 6.10 -32.33 -3.78
C SER A 104 6.42 -33.70 -4.37
N GLY A 105 7.69 -33.91 -4.72
CA GLY A 105 8.19 -35.15 -5.32
C GLY A 105 7.92 -35.28 -6.83
N SER A 106 8.67 -36.19 -7.47
CA SER A 106 8.58 -36.45 -8.93
C SER A 106 7.19 -36.92 -9.36
N ASP A 107 6.56 -37.78 -8.59
CA ASP A 107 5.26 -38.38 -8.93
C ASP A 107 4.13 -37.32 -8.93
N SER A 108 4.11 -36.41 -7.95
CA SER A 108 3.14 -35.32 -7.93
C SER A 108 3.33 -34.37 -9.13
N ILE A 109 4.58 -34.04 -9.46
CA ILE A 109 4.88 -33.19 -10.61
C ILE A 109 4.48 -33.89 -11.92
N GLN A 110 4.80 -35.18 -12.07
CA GLN A 110 4.49 -35.94 -13.28
C GLN A 110 2.99 -36.10 -13.53
N ASN A 111 2.22 -36.42 -12.46
CA ASN A 111 0.83 -36.84 -12.60
C ASN A 111 -0.16 -35.68 -12.46
N GLN A 112 0.16 -34.63 -11.70
CA GLN A 112 -0.80 -33.57 -11.37
C GLN A 112 -0.49 -32.26 -12.09
N PHE A 113 0.79 -31.93 -12.33
CA PHE A 113 1.18 -30.65 -12.90
C PHE A 113 0.66 -30.42 -14.33
N PRO A 114 0.65 -31.43 -15.25
CA PRO A 114 0.10 -31.22 -16.59
C PRO A 114 -1.38 -30.84 -16.60
N ALA A 115 -2.20 -31.52 -15.80
CA ALA A 115 -3.64 -31.21 -15.67
C ALA A 115 -3.84 -29.80 -15.05
N PHE A 116 -3.01 -29.42 -14.09
CA PHE A 116 -3.03 -28.10 -13.51
C PHE A 116 -2.70 -27.01 -14.54
N ILE A 117 -1.70 -27.25 -15.43
CA ILE A 117 -1.35 -26.31 -16.50
C ILE A 117 -2.57 -26.11 -17.42
N ASP A 118 -3.18 -27.18 -17.93
CA ASP A 118 -4.32 -27.09 -18.85
C ASP A 118 -5.51 -26.33 -18.23
N GLN A 119 -5.82 -26.64 -16.96
CA GLN A 119 -6.88 -25.95 -16.22
C GLN A 119 -6.54 -24.46 -16.00
N SER A 120 -5.33 -24.15 -15.55
CA SER A 120 -4.95 -22.80 -15.23
C SER A 120 -4.83 -21.90 -16.47
N LEU A 121 -4.37 -22.44 -17.59
CA LEU A 121 -4.34 -21.70 -18.86
C LEU A 121 -5.76 -21.30 -19.32
N SER A 122 -6.76 -22.18 -19.13
CA SER A 122 -8.14 -21.86 -19.45
C SER A 122 -8.74 -20.78 -18.55
N GLN A 123 -8.15 -20.55 -17.38
CA GLN A 123 -8.55 -19.54 -16.39
C GLN A 123 -7.72 -18.25 -16.46
N GLY A 124 -6.86 -18.10 -17.46
CA GLY A 124 -6.02 -16.89 -17.63
C GLY A 124 -4.57 -17.02 -17.15
N GLY A 125 -4.12 -18.22 -16.79
CA GLY A 125 -2.75 -18.51 -16.35
C GLY A 125 -2.55 -18.39 -14.84
N THR A 126 -1.27 -18.42 -14.40
CA THR A 126 -0.89 -18.19 -13.00
C THR A 126 0.14 -17.08 -12.89
N VAL A 127 0.10 -16.37 -11.77
CA VAL A 127 1.19 -15.46 -11.37
C VAL A 127 2.31 -16.24 -10.70
N TRP A 128 3.48 -15.62 -10.58
CA TRP A 128 4.55 -16.19 -9.76
C TRP A 128 4.09 -16.37 -8.32
N PRO A 129 4.48 -17.45 -7.63
CA PRO A 129 4.20 -17.58 -6.20
C PRO A 129 4.78 -16.40 -5.42
N VAL A 130 4.15 -16.04 -4.31
CA VAL A 130 4.55 -14.86 -3.52
C VAL A 130 5.20 -15.32 -2.22
N PHE A 131 6.53 -15.13 -2.12
CA PHE A 131 7.31 -15.32 -0.90
C PHE A 131 8.54 -14.41 -0.88
N PRO A 132 9.09 -14.09 0.30
CA PRO A 132 10.22 -13.17 0.44
C PRO A 132 11.43 -13.57 -0.41
N GLY A 133 12.03 -12.60 -1.11
CA GLY A 133 13.24 -12.78 -1.92
C GLY A 133 13.02 -13.29 -3.35
N LEU A 134 11.84 -13.86 -3.69
CA LEU A 134 11.61 -14.37 -5.04
C LEU A 134 11.64 -13.28 -6.11
N ALA A 135 11.05 -12.13 -5.85
CA ALA A 135 11.00 -11.03 -6.81
C ALA A 135 12.41 -10.56 -7.21
N ASP A 136 13.31 -10.46 -6.25
CA ASP A 136 14.72 -10.08 -6.47
C ASP A 136 15.46 -11.17 -7.28
N ALA A 137 15.23 -12.45 -6.94
CA ALA A 137 15.81 -13.57 -7.66
C ALA A 137 15.35 -13.63 -9.13
N LEU A 138 14.06 -13.41 -9.40
CA LEU A 138 13.49 -13.34 -10.75
C LEU A 138 14.05 -12.14 -11.53
N THR A 139 14.21 -11.00 -10.88
CA THR A 139 14.79 -9.80 -11.50
C THR A 139 16.26 -10.04 -11.89
N LYS A 140 17.05 -10.63 -11.00
CA LYS A 140 18.45 -11.03 -11.29
C LYS A 140 18.54 -12.04 -12.44
N ALA A 141 17.54 -12.91 -12.58
CA ALA A 141 17.48 -13.91 -13.66
C ALA A 141 16.97 -13.34 -15.00
N GLY A 142 16.61 -12.04 -15.07
CA GLY A 142 16.06 -11.41 -16.27
C GLY A 142 14.64 -11.89 -16.63
N LEU A 143 13.98 -12.58 -15.71
CA LEU A 143 12.59 -12.97 -15.84
C LEU A 143 11.74 -11.79 -15.39
N ALA A 144 11.37 -10.90 -16.34
CA ALA A 144 10.50 -9.77 -16.05
C ALA A 144 9.19 -10.32 -15.44
N THR A 145 9.00 -10.07 -14.16
CA THR A 145 7.70 -10.27 -13.54
C THR A 145 6.77 -9.20 -14.09
N ALA A 146 5.76 -9.58 -14.85
CA ALA A 146 4.64 -8.65 -14.99
C ALA A 146 4.19 -8.30 -13.56
N PRO A 147 4.01 -7.01 -13.24
CA PRO A 147 3.55 -6.66 -11.90
C PRO A 147 2.29 -7.48 -11.63
N PRO A 148 2.21 -8.14 -10.46
CA PRO A 148 1.03 -8.93 -10.10
C PRO A 148 -0.20 -8.04 -10.24
N ASN A 149 -1.28 -8.59 -10.78
CA ASN A 149 -2.54 -7.87 -10.93
C ASN A 149 -2.95 -7.31 -9.55
N PRO A 150 -3.35 -6.04 -9.43
CA PRO A 150 -3.82 -5.47 -8.17
C PRO A 150 -4.89 -6.30 -7.47
N MET A 151 -5.72 -7.02 -8.21
CA MET A 151 -6.73 -7.92 -7.67
C MET A 151 -6.12 -9.16 -7.00
N ASP A 152 -5.03 -9.72 -7.54
CA ASP A 152 -4.34 -10.87 -6.93
C ASP A 152 -3.69 -10.46 -5.60
N LYS A 153 -3.15 -9.24 -5.55
CA LYS A 153 -2.63 -8.63 -4.33
C LYS A 153 -3.73 -8.43 -3.28
N PHE A 154 -4.88 -7.89 -3.70
CA PHE A 154 -6.04 -7.70 -2.83
C PHE A 154 -6.53 -9.03 -2.22
N LEU A 155 -6.59 -10.09 -3.02
CA LEU A 155 -7.07 -11.41 -2.60
C LEU A 155 -6.07 -12.17 -1.71
N ALA A 156 -4.81 -11.76 -1.67
CA ALA A 156 -3.77 -12.41 -0.86
C ALA A 156 -4.07 -12.34 0.65
N ASP A 157 -4.68 -11.24 1.12
CA ASP A 157 -5.14 -11.04 2.50
C ASP A 157 -6.48 -10.31 2.51
N GLN A 158 -7.53 -11.02 2.05
CA GLN A 158 -8.84 -10.43 1.82
C GLN A 158 -9.44 -9.71 3.05
N PRO A 159 -9.37 -10.23 4.30
CA PRO A 159 -9.94 -9.54 5.46
C PRO A 159 -9.26 -8.20 5.74
N ALA A 160 -7.93 -8.17 5.83
CA ALA A 160 -7.17 -6.96 6.12
C ALA A 160 -7.25 -5.94 4.97
N ASN A 161 -7.15 -6.40 3.74
CA ASN A 161 -7.21 -5.55 2.56
C ASN A 161 -8.61 -4.95 2.35
N SER A 162 -9.69 -5.67 2.70
CA SER A 162 -11.05 -5.12 2.69
C SER A 162 -11.21 -4.00 3.71
N LEU A 163 -10.64 -4.15 4.91
CA LEU A 163 -10.61 -3.09 5.91
C LEU A 163 -9.89 -1.85 5.39
N ALA A 164 -8.73 -2.02 4.75
CA ALA A 164 -7.98 -0.92 4.17
C ALA A 164 -8.79 -0.16 3.10
N VAL A 165 -9.56 -0.86 2.25
CA VAL A 165 -10.43 -0.23 1.24
C VAL A 165 -11.56 0.56 1.88
N ILE A 166 -12.17 0.04 2.95
CA ILE A 166 -13.22 0.77 3.70
C ILE A 166 -12.63 2.05 4.31
N VAL A 167 -11.46 1.95 4.95
CA VAL A 167 -10.74 3.10 5.50
C VAL A 167 -10.42 4.10 4.39
N LEU A 168 -9.88 3.65 3.26
CA LEU A 168 -9.56 4.50 2.11
C LEU A 168 -10.78 5.31 1.63
N ALA A 169 -11.94 4.67 1.50
CA ALA A 169 -13.18 5.37 1.16
C ALA A 169 -13.55 6.43 2.20
N GLY A 170 -13.41 6.13 3.49
CA GLY A 170 -13.64 7.09 4.58
C GLY A 170 -12.68 8.28 4.53
N LEU A 171 -11.40 8.06 4.24
CA LEU A 171 -10.40 9.14 4.10
C LEU A 171 -10.70 10.06 2.92
N ILE A 172 -11.10 9.50 1.78
CA ILE A 172 -11.50 10.28 0.59
C ILE A 172 -12.74 11.13 0.90
N LEU A 173 -13.73 10.55 1.57
CA LEU A 173 -14.93 11.27 1.99
C LEU A 173 -14.60 12.40 2.99
N SER A 174 -13.69 12.16 3.94
CA SER A 174 -13.20 13.16 4.88
C SER A 174 -12.50 14.33 4.16
N LEU A 175 -11.63 14.02 3.20
CA LEU A 175 -10.93 15.02 2.40
C LEU A 175 -11.90 15.90 1.61
N ILE A 176 -12.77 15.26 0.83
CA ILE A 176 -13.77 15.96 0.00
C ILE A 176 -14.72 16.76 0.89
N GLY A 177 -15.24 16.16 1.94
CA GLY A 177 -16.13 16.79 2.90
C GLY A 177 -15.52 18.03 3.55
N SER A 178 -14.27 17.94 4.01
CA SER A 178 -13.56 19.05 4.63
C SER A 178 -13.32 20.21 3.66
N ILE A 179 -12.93 19.92 2.42
CA ILE A 179 -12.75 20.94 1.37
C ILE A 179 -14.09 21.61 1.06
N LEU A 180 -15.15 20.84 0.80
CA LEU A 180 -16.47 21.39 0.49
C LEU A 180 -17.02 22.22 1.65
N PHE A 181 -16.82 21.76 2.88
CA PHE A 181 -17.26 22.47 4.08
C PHE A 181 -16.53 23.80 4.25
N THR A 182 -15.22 23.84 4.03
CA THR A 182 -14.43 25.08 4.13
C THR A 182 -14.96 26.17 3.19
N PHE A 183 -15.42 25.79 1.99
CA PHE A 183 -15.89 26.77 0.98
C PHE A 183 -17.41 27.00 0.93
N ARG A 184 -18.25 26.11 1.47
CA ARG A 184 -19.71 26.14 1.28
C ARG A 184 -20.54 26.33 2.56
N ALA A 185 -20.05 25.92 3.74
CA ALA A 185 -20.88 25.82 4.94
C ALA A 185 -21.10 27.16 5.68
N THR A 186 -22.21 27.24 6.42
CA THR A 186 -22.46 28.30 7.40
C THR A 186 -21.76 28.04 8.74
N PRO A 187 -21.33 29.03 9.51
CA PRO A 187 -20.40 28.87 10.64
C PRO A 187 -20.85 27.99 11.81
N LYS A 188 -22.13 27.63 11.89
CA LYS A 188 -22.77 27.08 13.10
C LYS A 188 -22.58 25.60 13.40
N SER A 189 -22.03 24.79 12.49
CA SER A 189 -22.13 23.33 12.62
C SER A 189 -20.96 22.64 13.33
N LEU A 190 -19.83 23.30 13.57
CA LEU A 190 -18.64 22.71 14.23
C LEU A 190 -18.39 23.19 15.68
N GLU A 191 -19.20 24.13 16.17
CA GLU A 191 -19.10 24.61 17.57
C GLU A 191 -19.44 23.52 18.62
N ALA A 192 -19.95 22.37 18.18
CA ALA A 192 -20.35 21.27 19.08
C ALA A 192 -19.19 20.34 19.52
N ILE A 193 -18.01 20.43 18.90
CA ILE A 193 -16.90 19.55 19.25
C ILE A 193 -16.01 20.23 20.30
N PRO A 194 -15.80 19.59 21.47
CA PRO A 194 -14.94 20.15 22.52
C PRO A 194 -13.51 20.40 22.03
N GLU A 195 -12.93 21.53 22.38
CA GLU A 195 -11.57 21.95 21.97
C GLU A 195 -10.47 20.94 22.35
N TRP A 196 -10.69 20.16 23.41
CA TRP A 196 -9.73 19.16 23.87
C TRP A 196 -9.60 17.93 22.95
N VAL A 197 -10.58 17.69 22.07
CA VAL A 197 -10.57 16.54 21.15
C VAL A 197 -9.39 16.63 20.19
N PHE A 198 -9.10 17.80 19.67
CA PHE A 198 -8.00 18.01 18.73
C PHE A 198 -6.62 17.62 19.30
N PRO A 199 -6.16 18.16 20.45
CA PRO A 199 -4.87 17.78 21.02
C PRO A 199 -4.82 16.31 21.46
N VAL A 200 -5.93 15.70 21.86
CA VAL A 200 -5.97 14.26 22.19
C VAL A 200 -5.71 13.42 20.94
N LEU A 201 -6.36 13.72 19.82
CA LEU A 201 -6.11 13.01 18.56
C LEU A 201 -4.66 13.18 18.08
N LEU A 202 -4.08 14.39 18.26
CA LEU A 202 -2.67 14.64 17.95
C LEU A 202 -1.73 13.79 18.79
N VAL A 203 -1.96 13.71 20.11
CA VAL A 203 -1.10 12.92 21.02
C VAL A 203 -1.19 11.44 20.68
N ILE A 204 -2.40 10.92 20.40
CA ILE A 204 -2.56 9.52 19.98
C ILE A 204 -1.85 9.28 18.64
N GLY A 205 -2.01 10.16 17.66
CA GLY A 205 -1.37 10.04 16.34
C GLY A 205 0.16 10.09 16.44
N LEU A 206 0.69 11.00 17.28
CA LEU A 206 2.12 11.08 17.56
C LEU A 206 2.62 9.78 18.24
N GLY A 207 1.86 9.22 19.16
CA GLY A 207 2.18 7.94 19.81
C GLY A 207 2.25 6.79 18.80
N VAL A 208 1.27 6.68 17.92
CA VAL A 208 1.25 5.66 16.84
C VAL A 208 2.45 5.82 15.91
N ALA A 209 2.73 7.04 15.43
CA ALA A 209 3.85 7.32 14.54
C ALA A 209 5.20 7.04 15.23
N SER A 210 5.34 7.41 16.51
CA SER A 210 6.55 7.13 17.30
C SER A 210 6.76 5.64 17.53
N TYR A 211 5.70 4.87 17.76
CA TYR A 211 5.78 3.41 17.87
C TYR A 211 6.27 2.77 16.56
N LEU A 212 5.71 3.16 15.42
CA LEU A 212 6.16 2.68 14.10
C LEU A 212 7.63 3.04 13.84
N THR A 213 8.04 4.27 14.16
CA THR A 213 9.44 4.70 14.05
C THR A 213 10.35 3.86 14.92
N TYR A 214 9.95 3.61 16.17
CA TYR A 214 10.73 2.79 17.11
C TYR A 214 10.92 1.36 16.58
N THR A 215 9.86 0.70 16.12
CA THR A 215 9.92 -0.67 15.61
C THR A 215 10.80 -0.77 14.36
N GLU A 216 10.78 0.25 13.49
CA GLU A 216 11.60 0.29 12.28
C GLU A 216 13.10 0.50 12.61
N ILE A 217 13.43 1.42 13.51
CA ILE A 217 14.82 1.67 13.93
C ILE A 217 15.41 0.47 14.65
N THR A 218 14.64 -0.15 15.56
CA THR A 218 15.10 -1.29 16.36
C THR A 218 15.01 -2.62 15.62
N ARG A 219 14.39 -2.64 14.42
CA ARG A 219 14.06 -3.86 13.67
C ARG A 219 13.32 -4.90 14.52
N SER A 220 12.51 -4.44 15.46
CA SER A 220 11.69 -5.29 16.30
C SER A 220 10.40 -5.68 15.58
N GLU A 221 9.89 -6.88 15.87
CA GLU A 221 8.61 -7.32 15.31
C GLU A 221 7.48 -6.40 15.77
N VAL A 222 6.66 -5.97 14.81
CA VAL A 222 5.47 -5.14 15.09
C VAL A 222 4.37 -6.03 15.60
N PHE A 223 3.83 -5.71 16.77
CA PHE A 223 2.65 -6.41 17.28
C PHE A 223 1.41 -6.01 16.47
N CYS A 224 0.89 -6.92 15.66
CA CYS A 224 -0.20 -6.65 14.72
C CYS A 224 -1.50 -7.40 14.98
N GLY A 225 -1.58 -8.19 16.04
CA GLY A 225 -2.75 -9.06 16.25
C GLY A 225 -3.05 -9.91 15.00
N GLY A 226 -3.48 -11.13 15.08
CA GLY A 226 -3.53 -12.11 13.98
C GLY A 226 -4.38 -11.79 12.72
N ILE A 227 -4.73 -10.52 12.48
CA ILE A 227 -5.61 -10.09 11.37
C ILE A 227 -4.86 -9.28 10.29
N SER A 228 -3.59 -8.90 10.53
CA SER A 228 -2.83 -8.04 9.61
C SER A 228 -1.36 -8.42 9.54
N HIS A 229 -0.72 -8.13 8.42
CA HIS A 229 0.67 -8.46 8.14
C HIS A 229 1.54 -7.18 8.12
N CYS A 230 1.62 -6.48 9.28
CA CYS A 230 2.36 -5.21 9.40
C CYS A 230 3.83 -5.33 9.02
N GLN A 231 4.46 -6.46 9.34
CA GLN A 231 5.86 -6.68 8.98
C GLN A 231 6.06 -6.64 7.46
N ALA A 232 5.15 -7.24 6.69
CA ALA A 232 5.23 -7.22 5.22
C ALA A 232 5.13 -5.79 4.65
N VAL A 233 4.37 -4.90 5.31
CA VAL A 233 4.27 -3.49 4.93
C VAL A 233 5.55 -2.74 5.28
N GLN A 234 6.12 -2.97 6.47
CA GLN A 234 7.38 -2.32 6.89
C GLN A 234 8.59 -2.79 6.08
N ASP A 235 8.65 -4.05 5.69
CA ASP A 235 9.74 -4.60 4.87
C ASP A 235 9.59 -4.26 3.37
N SER A 236 8.48 -3.63 2.98
CA SER A 236 8.25 -3.25 1.59
C SER A 236 9.16 -2.09 1.16
N GLN A 237 9.47 -2.02 -0.14
CA GLN A 237 10.20 -0.88 -0.72
C GLN A 237 9.50 0.48 -0.53
N TYR A 238 8.22 0.47 -0.16
CA TYR A 238 7.39 1.65 0.08
C TYR A 238 7.42 2.11 1.54
N SER A 239 8.14 1.43 2.43
CA SER A 239 8.25 1.82 3.85
C SER A 239 9.11 3.07 4.07
N LYS A 240 9.86 3.51 3.05
CA LYS A 240 10.74 4.68 3.11
C LYS A 240 10.41 5.71 2.03
N VAL A 241 10.30 6.96 2.45
CA VAL A 241 10.17 8.10 1.53
C VAL A 241 11.53 8.40 0.92
N MET A 242 11.63 8.35 -0.42
CA MET A 242 12.90 8.54 -1.17
C MET A 242 14.04 7.60 -0.73
N GLY A 243 13.71 6.45 -0.11
CA GLY A 243 14.72 5.49 0.35
C GLY A 243 15.51 5.88 1.60
N VAL A 244 15.25 7.05 2.20
CA VAL A 244 16.03 7.62 3.30
C VAL A 244 15.25 7.74 4.60
N ILE A 245 14.06 8.36 4.57
CA ILE A 245 13.25 8.66 5.75
C ILE A 245 12.15 7.61 5.88
N SER A 246 12.01 7.02 7.05
CA SER A 246 10.93 6.08 7.33
C SER A 246 9.56 6.75 7.32
N ILE A 247 8.52 6.00 6.94
CA ILE A 247 7.15 6.52 6.98
C ILE A 247 6.74 6.89 8.42
N GLY A 248 7.21 6.14 9.41
CA GLY A 248 7.00 6.45 10.83
C GLY A 248 7.61 7.81 11.22
N GLU A 249 8.88 8.05 10.88
CA GLU A 249 9.54 9.35 11.11
C GLU A 249 8.83 10.50 10.41
N PHE A 250 8.42 10.28 9.15
CA PHE A 250 7.66 11.27 8.40
C PHE A 250 6.32 11.59 9.07
N GLY A 251 5.66 10.59 9.64
CA GLY A 251 4.44 10.77 10.45
C GLY A 251 4.68 11.60 11.70
N VAL A 252 5.76 11.31 12.46
CA VAL A 252 6.15 12.09 13.65
C VAL A 252 6.33 13.56 13.29
N ILE A 253 7.10 13.86 12.23
CA ILE A 253 7.30 15.25 11.75
C ILE A 253 5.97 15.90 11.40
N GLY A 254 5.09 15.20 10.68
CA GLY A 254 3.77 15.70 10.30
C GLY A 254 2.89 16.08 11.51
N TYR A 255 2.77 15.18 12.48
CA TYR A 255 2.01 15.45 13.72
C TYR A 255 2.63 16.58 14.55
N CYS A 256 3.96 16.67 14.62
CA CYS A 256 4.65 17.77 15.29
C CYS A 256 4.38 19.13 14.61
N CYS A 257 4.41 19.18 13.28
CA CYS A 257 4.11 20.41 12.53
C CYS A 257 2.66 20.87 12.76
N ILE A 258 1.68 19.94 12.72
CA ILE A 258 0.27 20.26 13.00
C ILE A 258 0.12 20.71 14.45
N GLY A 259 0.77 20.04 15.41
CA GLY A 259 0.73 20.40 16.83
C GLY A 259 1.32 21.78 17.10
N LEU A 260 2.47 22.09 16.49
CA LEU A 260 3.10 23.43 16.61
C LEU A 260 2.20 24.52 16.02
N ALA A 261 1.62 24.28 14.84
CA ALA A 261 0.67 25.21 14.23
C ALA A 261 -0.56 25.41 15.13
N TRP A 262 -1.09 24.34 15.75
CA TRP A 262 -2.19 24.45 16.70
C TRP A 262 -1.81 25.27 17.95
N ILE A 263 -0.64 25.05 18.53
CA ILE A 263 -0.14 25.82 19.69
C ILE A 263 -0.06 27.31 19.32
N ILE A 264 0.55 27.63 18.17
CA ILE A 264 0.65 29.02 17.70
C ILE A 264 -0.76 29.60 17.50
N HIS A 265 -1.67 28.89 16.86
CA HIS A 265 -3.06 29.33 16.67
C HIS A 265 -3.77 29.60 18.00
N ARG A 266 -3.56 28.75 19.01
CA ARG A 266 -4.23 28.83 20.32
C ARG A 266 -3.75 30.00 21.18
N PHE A 267 -2.44 30.32 21.14
CA PHE A 267 -1.84 31.30 22.02
C PHE A 267 -1.48 32.64 21.34
N SER A 268 -1.60 32.75 20.02
CA SER A 268 -1.32 33.98 19.28
C SER A 268 -2.59 34.77 18.94
N GLN A 269 -2.41 36.05 18.58
CA GLN A 269 -3.48 36.93 18.13
C GLN A 269 -3.12 37.57 16.79
N GLY A 270 -4.14 38.12 16.10
CA GLY A 270 -3.99 38.80 14.82
C GLY A 270 -3.42 37.89 13.71
N SER A 271 -2.60 38.43 12.84
CA SER A 271 -2.10 37.76 11.63
C SER A 271 -1.35 36.44 11.92
N ARG A 272 -0.68 36.29 13.06
CA ARG A 272 -0.03 35.06 13.45
C ARG A 272 -1.04 33.92 13.68
N LYS A 273 -2.18 34.20 14.28
CA LYS A 273 -3.27 33.24 14.48
C LYS A 273 -3.84 32.77 13.15
N GLU A 274 -4.05 33.68 12.21
CA GLU A 274 -4.58 33.40 10.88
C GLU A 274 -3.60 32.51 10.07
N ILE A 275 -2.30 32.88 10.03
CA ILE A 275 -1.25 32.11 9.35
C ILE A 275 -1.15 30.70 9.95
N ALA A 276 -1.21 30.58 11.27
CA ALA A 276 -1.16 29.27 11.94
C ALA A 276 -2.38 28.40 11.61
N ALA A 277 -3.58 28.98 11.49
CA ALA A 277 -4.77 28.25 11.07
C ALA A 277 -4.66 27.71 9.63
N ILE A 278 -4.14 28.55 8.72
CA ILE A 278 -3.89 28.16 7.32
C ILE A 278 -2.81 27.06 7.24
N ALA A 279 -1.73 27.22 7.99
CA ALA A 279 -0.66 26.20 8.05
C ALA A 279 -1.14 24.86 8.60
N MET A 280 -1.93 24.89 9.70
CA MET A 280 -2.51 23.70 10.30
C MET A 280 -3.41 22.95 9.32
N PHE A 281 -4.28 23.65 8.60
CA PHE A 281 -5.13 23.06 7.57
C PHE A 281 -4.32 22.50 6.40
N GLY A 282 -3.31 23.25 5.94
CA GLY A 282 -2.40 22.83 4.87
C GLY A 282 -1.63 21.53 5.21
N PHE A 283 -1.06 21.46 6.42
CA PHE A 283 -0.39 20.23 6.89
C PHE A 283 -1.36 19.07 7.06
N ALA A 284 -2.59 19.30 7.52
CA ALA A 284 -3.61 18.27 7.67
C ALA A 284 -4.08 17.73 6.29
N ILE A 285 -4.29 18.60 5.29
CA ILE A 285 -4.59 18.16 3.90
C ILE A 285 -3.45 17.33 3.34
N PHE A 286 -2.21 17.81 3.46
CA PHE A 286 -1.05 17.11 2.96
C PHE A 286 -0.91 15.73 3.64
N GLY A 287 -1.01 15.68 4.98
CA GLY A 287 -0.94 14.44 5.75
C GLY A 287 -2.04 13.45 5.37
N LEU A 288 -3.29 13.92 5.23
CA LEU A 288 -4.39 13.05 4.80
C LEU A 288 -4.22 12.56 3.36
N SER A 289 -3.78 13.40 2.43
CA SER A 289 -3.52 13.00 1.04
C SER A 289 -2.41 11.95 0.96
N PHE A 290 -1.36 12.12 1.77
CA PHE A 290 -0.29 11.13 1.89
C PHE A 290 -0.79 9.82 2.52
N SER A 291 -1.64 9.88 3.55
CA SER A 291 -2.28 8.70 4.14
C SER A 291 -3.18 7.98 3.14
N ILE A 292 -3.93 8.68 2.30
CA ILE A 292 -4.74 8.10 1.21
C ILE A 292 -3.82 7.33 0.24
N TYR A 293 -2.70 7.94 -0.15
CA TYR A 293 -1.73 7.28 -1.05
C TYR A 293 -1.17 5.99 -0.44
N LEU A 294 -0.73 6.02 0.82
CA LEU A 294 -0.20 4.84 1.50
C LEU A 294 -1.27 3.76 1.70
N THR A 295 -2.47 4.14 2.14
CA THR A 295 -3.59 3.21 2.32
C THR A 295 -4.03 2.56 1.00
N PHE A 296 -3.86 3.24 -0.13
CA PHE A 296 -4.06 2.64 -1.45
C PHE A 296 -2.96 1.62 -1.80
N LEU A 297 -1.70 1.89 -1.47
CA LEU A 297 -0.59 0.97 -1.75
C LEU A 297 -0.73 -0.36 -1.02
N GLU A 298 -1.23 -0.36 0.22
CA GLU A 298 -1.35 -1.54 1.06
C GLU A 298 -2.09 -2.69 0.35
N PRO A 299 -3.40 -2.58 -0.01
CA PRO A 299 -4.15 -3.68 -0.60
C PRO A 299 -3.83 -3.96 -2.08
N PHE A 300 -3.44 -2.95 -2.86
CA PHE A 300 -3.36 -3.07 -4.31
C PHE A 300 -1.93 -3.26 -4.84
N VAL A 301 -0.93 -2.85 -4.08
CA VAL A 301 0.48 -2.89 -4.52
C VAL A 301 1.30 -3.82 -3.63
N ILE A 302 1.15 -3.73 -2.31
CA ILE A 302 1.86 -4.58 -1.35
C ILE A 302 1.13 -5.93 -1.21
N GLY A 303 -0.20 -5.90 -1.09
CA GLY A 303 -1.05 -7.08 -0.87
C GLY A 303 -1.17 -7.46 0.61
N ALA A 304 -0.82 -6.54 1.49
CA ALA A 304 -0.90 -6.68 2.94
C ALA A 304 -1.26 -5.34 3.56
N SER A 305 -1.99 -5.34 4.66
CA SER A 305 -2.40 -4.13 5.36
C SER A 305 -1.82 -4.06 6.78
N CYS A 306 -1.51 -2.85 7.23
CA CYS A 306 -0.95 -2.57 8.54
C CYS A 306 -1.95 -1.85 9.43
N LEU A 307 -2.37 -2.48 10.55
CA LEU A 307 -3.33 -1.89 11.49
C LEU A 307 -2.86 -0.55 12.06
N TRP A 308 -1.57 -0.41 12.37
CA TRP A 308 -1.02 0.83 12.89
C TRP A 308 -1.01 1.95 11.85
N CYS A 309 -0.72 1.61 10.58
CA CYS A 309 -0.79 2.56 9.47
C CYS A 309 -2.23 3.03 9.23
N LEU A 310 -3.18 2.08 9.22
CA LEU A 310 -4.61 2.40 9.10
C LEU A 310 -5.12 3.25 10.27
N SER A 311 -4.66 2.96 11.51
CA SER A 311 -5.01 3.76 12.69
C SER A 311 -4.50 5.20 12.57
N SER A 312 -3.24 5.40 12.14
CA SER A 312 -2.69 6.74 11.88
C SER A 312 -3.46 7.46 10.76
N ALA A 313 -3.84 6.76 9.69
CA ALA A 313 -4.62 7.32 8.60
C ALA A 313 -6.01 7.78 9.06
N ILE A 314 -6.71 6.96 9.87
CA ILE A 314 -8.01 7.32 10.46
C ILE A 314 -7.88 8.56 11.34
N LEU A 315 -6.85 8.63 12.20
CA LEU A 315 -6.61 9.80 13.05
C LEU A 315 -6.41 11.06 12.22
N MET A 316 -5.64 10.99 11.13
CA MET A 316 -5.47 12.12 10.21
C MET A 316 -6.79 12.51 9.53
N GLY A 317 -7.60 11.51 9.15
CA GLY A 317 -8.95 11.72 8.61
C GLY A 317 -9.92 12.39 9.59
N LEU A 318 -9.74 12.20 10.90
CA LEU A 318 -10.51 12.88 11.96
C LEU A 318 -9.96 14.26 12.29
N ILE A 319 -8.65 14.47 12.18
CA ILE A 319 -8.00 15.77 12.47
C ILE A 319 -8.37 16.82 11.41
N LEU A 320 -8.38 16.47 10.12
CA LEU A 320 -8.62 17.43 9.04
C LEU A 320 -9.95 18.20 9.19
N PRO A 321 -11.12 17.58 9.43
CA PRO A 321 -12.38 18.29 9.62
C PRO A 321 -12.32 19.33 10.76
N LEU A 322 -11.56 19.05 11.82
CA LEU A 322 -11.43 19.95 12.98
C LEU A 322 -10.63 21.22 12.66
N THR A 323 -9.82 21.21 11.60
CA THR A 323 -9.04 22.37 11.16
C THR A 323 -9.85 23.32 10.24
N THR A 324 -11.01 22.88 9.75
CA THR A 324 -11.83 23.65 8.80
C THR A 324 -12.44 24.91 9.40
N GLY A 325 -12.86 24.87 10.67
CA GLY A 325 -13.40 26.04 11.39
C GLY A 325 -12.34 27.16 11.52
N PRO A 326 -11.19 26.91 12.14
CA PRO A 326 -10.09 27.86 12.25
C PRO A 326 -9.64 28.48 10.92
N VAL A 327 -9.44 27.67 9.87
CA VAL A 327 -8.99 28.21 8.57
C VAL A 327 -10.05 29.08 7.91
N ARG A 328 -11.33 28.75 8.06
CA ARG A 328 -12.41 29.54 7.50
C ARG A 328 -12.52 30.91 8.16
N THR A 329 -12.44 30.99 9.50
CA THR A 329 -12.39 32.27 10.20
C THR A 329 -11.22 33.13 9.73
N ALA A 330 -10.04 32.55 9.56
CA ALA A 330 -8.86 33.23 9.04
C ALA A 330 -9.09 33.80 7.61
N ILE A 331 -9.73 33.04 6.71
CA ILE A 331 -10.04 33.51 5.35
C ILE A 331 -11.03 34.69 5.39
N LEU A 332 -12.08 34.59 6.18
CA LEU A 332 -13.10 35.66 6.28
C LEU A 332 -12.53 36.96 6.90
N GLU A 333 -11.66 36.84 7.89
CA GLU A 333 -10.99 38.01 8.52
C GLU A 333 -10.03 38.69 7.51
N SER A 334 -9.30 37.90 6.71
CA SER A 334 -8.43 38.45 5.68
C SER A 334 -9.20 39.19 4.57
N GLU A 335 -10.35 38.64 4.15
CA GLU A 335 -11.22 39.31 3.15
C GLU A 335 -11.82 40.62 3.67
N THR A 336 -12.20 40.64 4.94
CA THR A 336 -12.76 41.87 5.56
C THR A 336 -11.69 42.93 5.76
N ALA A 337 -10.47 42.55 6.09
CA ALA A 337 -9.34 43.48 6.18
C ALA A 337 -8.98 44.10 4.80
N SER A 338 -9.02 43.30 3.74
CA SER A 338 -8.75 43.77 2.35
C SER A 338 -9.84 44.74 1.81
N LYS A 339 -11.08 44.64 2.31
CA LYS A 339 -12.22 45.47 1.89
C LYS A 339 -12.37 46.76 2.69
N ARG A 340 -11.59 46.97 3.77
CA ARG A 340 -11.57 48.27 4.46
C ARG A 340 -10.83 49.28 3.57
N PRO A 341 -11.52 50.35 3.05
CA PRO A 341 -10.83 51.39 2.31
C PRO A 341 -9.78 52.00 3.23
N SER A 342 -8.64 52.36 2.69
CA SER A 342 -7.64 53.24 3.31
C SER A 342 -8.25 54.65 3.49
N ALA A 343 -9.21 54.77 4.42
CA ALA A 343 -9.73 56.04 4.87
C ALA A 343 -8.91 56.43 6.08
N GLN A 344 -8.05 57.37 5.85
CA GLN A 344 -7.43 58.33 6.78
C GLN A 344 -5.90 58.35 6.71
N THR A 345 -5.42 59.14 5.82
CA THR A 345 -4.35 60.10 6.10
C THR A 345 -4.82 61.47 5.76
#